data_708fdec828b3367c0a9dec85e1a92a4b
#
_entry.id   708fdec828b3367c0a9dec85e1a92a4b
#
_cell.length_a   1.000
_cell.length_b   1.000
_cell.length_c   1.000
_cell.angle_alpha   90.00
_cell.angle_beta   90.00
_cell.angle_gamma   90.00
#
_symmetry.space_group_name_H-M   'P 1'
#
loop_
_entity.id
_entity.type
_entity.pdbx_description
1 polymer ?
#
loop_
_entity_poly.entity_id
_entity_poly.type
_entity_poly.pdbx_seq_one_letter_code
_entity_poly.pdbx_strand_id
1 'polypeptide(L)'
;MSRTTPTILCNICMVEDLENGKVVLQYRSPEKTHWAGYAFPGGHIEEGESLVESVIREIYEETGLTITNPKLVAVKDWPQDEGGRYIVFCYKATEFTGQLRSSDEGEVSWVEKDQLEKLDLSYDMLPLLEVMEDPDLSEYYYRKQTDDDWEKFRY
;
A
#
# COMPACT_ATOMS: atom_id res chain seq x y z
N MET A 1 -20.29 22.91 16.19
CA MET A 1 -20.31 21.59 15.54
C MET A 1 -18.90 21.17 15.14
N SER A 2 -18.49 20.02 15.60
CA SER A 2 -17.17 19.47 15.18
C SER A 2 -17.24 19.01 13.73
N ARG A 3 -16.16 19.29 12.98
CA ARG A 3 -15.98 18.77 11.61
C ARG A 3 -15.03 17.57 11.57
N THR A 4 -14.70 17.03 12.74
CA THR A 4 -13.83 15.87 12.82
C THR A 4 -14.56 14.60 12.40
N THR A 5 -13.90 13.79 11.60
CA THR A 5 -14.39 12.47 11.19
C THR A 5 -13.33 11.45 11.59
N PRO A 6 -13.70 10.39 12.31
CA PRO A 6 -12.76 9.33 12.63
C PRO A 6 -12.10 8.81 11.35
N THR A 7 -10.78 8.74 11.35
CA THR A 7 -10.04 8.36 10.14
C THR A 7 -8.87 7.45 10.50
N ILE A 8 -8.75 6.32 9.79
CA ILE A 8 -7.59 5.45 9.89
C ILE A 8 -6.66 5.80 8.72
N LEU A 9 -5.41 6.12 9.03
CA LEU A 9 -4.40 6.51 8.06
C LEU A 9 -3.34 5.43 7.93
N CYS A 10 -3.18 4.91 6.71
CA CYS A 10 -2.19 3.90 6.39
C CYS A 10 -1.37 4.32 5.17
N ASN A 11 -0.30 3.60 4.93
CA ASN A 11 0.49 3.74 3.71
C ASN A 11 0.85 2.37 3.13
N ILE A 12 1.18 2.39 1.87
CA ILE A 12 1.88 1.30 1.18
C ILE A 12 2.94 1.93 0.29
N CYS A 13 3.96 1.15 -0.04
CA CYS A 13 4.99 1.63 -0.95
C CYS A 13 5.43 0.53 -1.92
N MET A 14 5.37 0.84 -3.19
CA MET A 14 6.01 0.03 -4.21
C MET A 14 7.48 0.44 -4.29
N VAL A 15 8.35 -0.37 -3.72
CA VAL A 15 9.80 -0.20 -3.86
C VAL A 15 10.20 -0.90 -5.14
N GLU A 16 10.71 -0.14 -6.10
CA GLU A 16 11.02 -0.65 -7.44
C GLU A 16 12.51 -0.53 -7.74
N ASP A 17 13.11 -1.66 -8.10
CA ASP A 17 14.46 -1.70 -8.65
C ASP A 17 14.33 -1.58 -10.17
N LEU A 18 14.54 -0.36 -10.68
CA LEU A 18 14.41 -0.06 -12.11
C LEU A 18 15.45 -0.79 -12.96
N GLU A 19 16.63 -1.05 -12.40
CA GLU A 19 17.72 -1.71 -13.11
C GLU A 19 17.39 -3.17 -13.42
N ASN A 20 16.73 -3.84 -12.46
CA ASN A 20 16.43 -5.28 -12.56
C ASN A 20 14.96 -5.57 -12.85
N GLY A 21 14.10 -4.55 -12.94
CA GLY A 21 12.69 -4.72 -13.22
C GLY A 21 11.92 -5.43 -12.13
N LYS A 22 12.31 -5.24 -10.87
CA LYS A 22 11.73 -5.95 -9.72
C LYS A 22 11.07 -4.99 -8.75
N VAL A 23 10.09 -5.51 -8.02
CA VAL A 23 9.42 -4.81 -6.93
C VAL A 23 9.43 -5.67 -5.67
N VAL A 24 9.35 -5.02 -4.51
CA VAL A 24 9.25 -5.71 -3.23
C VAL A 24 7.80 -6.04 -2.94
N LEU A 25 7.52 -7.30 -2.67
CA LEU A 25 6.23 -7.73 -2.14
C LEU A 25 6.40 -8.42 -0.79
N GLN A 26 5.37 -8.31 0.04
CA GLN A 26 5.25 -8.99 1.31
C GLN A 26 4.12 -10.01 1.21
N TYR A 27 4.38 -11.23 1.62
CA TYR A 27 3.34 -12.24 1.71
C TYR A 27 2.63 -12.15 3.06
N ARG A 28 1.31 -12.00 3.03
CA ARG A 28 0.48 -11.94 4.23
C ARG A 28 -0.34 -13.22 4.33
N SER A 29 -0.11 -13.94 5.42
CA SER A 29 -0.80 -15.20 5.68
C SER A 29 -2.29 -14.99 5.95
N PRO A 30 -3.19 -15.87 5.44
CA PRO A 30 -4.62 -15.83 5.78
C PRO A 30 -4.91 -15.93 7.28
N GLU A 31 -3.99 -16.52 8.05
CA GLU A 31 -4.11 -16.65 9.50
C GLU A 31 -3.95 -15.31 10.24
N LYS A 32 -3.24 -14.35 9.62
CA LYS A 32 -2.90 -13.07 10.24
C LYS A 32 -3.78 -11.91 9.78
N THR A 33 -4.42 -12.02 8.62
CA THR A 33 -5.16 -10.90 8.04
C THR A 33 -6.26 -11.37 7.09
N HIS A 34 -7.31 -10.54 6.96
CA HIS A 34 -8.33 -10.71 5.93
C HIS A 34 -7.84 -10.32 4.53
N TRP A 35 -6.71 -9.61 4.45
CA TRP A 35 -6.08 -9.15 3.21
C TRP A 35 -4.91 -10.06 2.84
N ALA A 36 -5.16 -11.37 2.86
CA ALA A 36 -4.14 -12.37 2.58
C ALA A 36 -3.61 -12.29 1.15
N GLY A 37 -2.38 -12.79 0.95
CA GLY A 37 -1.70 -12.82 -0.33
C GLY A 37 -0.54 -11.85 -0.40
N TYR A 38 0.05 -11.75 -1.57
CA TYR A 38 1.16 -10.82 -1.81
C TYR A 38 0.64 -9.39 -1.96
N ALA A 39 1.27 -8.47 -1.24
CA ALA A 39 0.91 -7.05 -1.24
C ALA A 39 2.17 -6.19 -1.14
N PHE A 40 2.05 -4.91 -1.48
CA PHE A 40 3.10 -3.95 -1.19
C PHE A 40 3.21 -3.76 0.33
N PRO A 41 4.43 -3.68 0.88
CA PRO A 41 4.61 -3.41 2.30
C PRO A 41 4.14 -2.01 2.68
N GLY A 42 3.78 -1.84 3.92
CA GLY A 42 3.31 -0.58 4.49
C GLY A 42 2.64 -0.80 5.83
N GLY A 43 2.08 0.24 6.41
CA GLY A 43 1.45 0.15 7.72
C GLY A 43 0.72 1.41 8.11
N HIS A 44 0.48 1.54 9.43
CA HIS A 44 -0.25 2.67 9.99
C HIS A 44 0.66 3.88 10.20
N ILE A 45 0.10 5.07 9.96
CA ILE A 45 0.75 6.32 10.28
C ILE A 45 0.53 6.58 11.76
N GLU A 46 1.62 6.82 12.49
CA GLU A 46 1.57 7.05 13.93
C GLU A 46 1.46 8.54 14.23
N GLU A 47 0.94 8.85 15.42
CA GLU A 47 0.80 10.22 15.88
C GLU A 47 2.16 10.93 15.88
N GLY A 48 2.18 12.15 15.36
CA GLY A 48 3.40 12.96 15.31
C GLY A 48 4.32 12.73 14.13
N GLU A 49 4.06 11.68 13.32
CA GLU A 49 4.85 11.44 12.12
C GLU A 49 4.30 12.22 10.92
N SER A 50 5.19 12.67 10.05
CA SER A 50 4.76 13.06 8.70
C SER A 50 4.41 11.81 7.88
N LEU A 51 3.69 11.99 6.79
CA LEU A 51 3.35 10.88 5.89
C LEU A 51 4.62 10.23 5.31
N VAL A 52 5.62 11.06 4.97
CA VAL A 52 6.89 10.57 4.41
C VAL A 52 7.70 9.83 5.46
N GLU A 53 7.83 10.37 6.67
CA GLU A 53 8.52 9.69 7.77
C GLU A 53 7.91 8.33 8.06
N SER A 54 6.58 8.27 8.05
CA SER A 54 5.84 7.04 8.30
C SER A 54 6.16 5.95 7.28
N VAL A 55 6.12 6.27 5.99
CA VAL A 55 6.37 5.27 4.96
C VAL A 55 7.84 4.82 4.97
N ILE A 56 8.78 5.71 5.23
CA ILE A 56 10.20 5.35 5.38
C ILE A 56 10.38 4.40 6.55
N ARG A 57 9.77 4.68 7.69
CA ARG A 57 9.82 3.82 8.88
C ARG A 57 9.22 2.45 8.62
N GLU A 58 8.00 2.39 8.08
CA GLU A 58 7.32 1.12 7.81
C GLU A 58 8.09 0.24 6.83
N ILE A 59 8.61 0.82 5.77
CA ILE A 59 9.41 0.05 4.81
C ILE A 59 10.68 -0.50 5.46
N TYR A 60 11.35 0.29 6.30
CA TYR A 60 12.52 -0.21 7.02
C TYR A 60 12.15 -1.35 7.99
N GLU A 61 11.10 -1.18 8.77
CA GLU A 61 10.67 -2.20 9.73
C GLU A 61 10.27 -3.51 9.05
N GLU A 62 9.56 -3.43 7.94
CA GLU A 62 9.03 -4.62 7.27
C GLU A 62 9.99 -5.27 6.28
N THR A 63 10.92 -4.51 5.71
CA THR A 63 11.75 -5.01 4.60
C THR A 63 13.26 -4.91 4.84
N GLY A 64 13.69 -4.11 5.79
CA GLY A 64 15.11 -3.81 5.99
C GLY A 64 15.69 -2.77 5.04
N LEU A 65 14.90 -2.29 4.07
CA LEU A 65 15.36 -1.28 3.12
C LEU A 65 15.12 0.13 3.64
N THR A 66 16.06 1.03 3.37
CA THR A 66 15.90 2.46 3.62
C THR A 66 15.61 3.12 2.28
N ILE A 67 14.38 3.60 2.12
CA ILE A 67 13.96 4.31 0.91
C ILE A 67 14.25 5.80 1.03
N THR A 68 14.51 6.44 -0.11
CA THR A 68 14.80 7.87 -0.22
C THR A 68 13.84 8.50 -1.22
N ASN A 69 13.34 9.68 -0.88
CA ASN A 69 12.44 10.46 -1.75
C ASN A 69 11.22 9.67 -2.26
N PRO A 70 10.45 9.01 -1.38
CA PRO A 70 9.23 8.34 -1.83
C PRO A 70 8.26 9.37 -2.42
N LYS A 71 7.59 8.99 -3.50
CA LYS A 71 6.62 9.84 -4.19
C LYS A 71 5.21 9.35 -3.93
N LEU A 72 4.33 10.24 -3.50
CA LEU A 72 2.91 9.95 -3.39
C LEU A 72 2.33 9.88 -4.80
N VAL A 73 1.84 8.70 -5.19
CA VAL A 73 1.34 8.46 -6.55
C VAL A 73 -0.16 8.25 -6.61
N ALA A 74 -0.79 7.87 -5.48
CA ALA A 74 -2.23 7.70 -5.42
C ALA A 74 -2.70 7.66 -3.97
N VAL A 75 -4.00 7.79 -3.80
CA VAL A 75 -4.70 7.57 -2.53
C VAL A 75 -5.78 6.52 -2.78
N LYS A 76 -5.86 5.52 -1.94
CA LYS A 76 -6.94 4.54 -1.91
C LYS A 76 -7.76 4.79 -0.65
N ASP A 77 -9.07 4.94 -0.80
CA ASP A 77 -9.89 5.28 0.34
C ASP A 77 -11.31 4.74 0.23
N TRP A 78 -11.96 4.62 1.38
CA TRP A 78 -13.33 4.15 1.47
C TRP A 78 -13.96 4.57 2.80
N PRO A 79 -15.31 4.70 2.85
CA PRO A 79 -16.00 4.94 4.11
C PRO A 79 -16.02 3.66 4.96
N GLN A 80 -15.93 3.82 6.27
CA GLN A 80 -16.07 2.70 7.21
C GLN A 80 -17.55 2.48 7.59
N ASP A 81 -17.89 1.23 7.92
CA ASP A 81 -19.28 0.84 8.22
C ASP A 81 -19.88 1.61 9.38
N GLU A 82 -19.11 1.87 10.42
CA GLU A 82 -19.56 2.58 11.63
C GLU A 82 -19.37 4.09 11.57
N GLY A 83 -19.14 4.61 10.37
CA GLY A 83 -18.78 6.01 10.17
C GLY A 83 -17.28 6.22 10.19
N GLY A 84 -16.83 7.27 9.52
CA GLY A 84 -15.43 7.54 9.37
C GLY A 84 -14.90 7.11 8.02
N ARG A 85 -13.57 7.16 7.90
CA ARG A 85 -12.89 6.94 6.63
C ARG A 85 -11.60 6.16 6.84
N TYR A 86 -11.28 5.30 5.89
CA TYR A 86 -9.99 4.64 5.80
C TYR A 86 -9.24 5.21 4.62
N ILE A 87 -8.02 5.68 4.83
CA ILE A 87 -7.18 6.28 3.79
C ILE A 87 -5.84 5.58 3.73
N VAL A 88 -5.48 5.10 2.53
CA VAL A 88 -4.18 4.49 2.27
C VAL A 88 -3.42 5.40 1.31
N PHE A 89 -2.31 5.97 1.77
CA PHE A 89 -1.40 6.74 0.93
C PHE A 89 -0.49 5.79 0.18
N CYS A 90 -0.55 5.82 -1.13
CA CYS A 90 0.19 4.92 -2.00
C CYS A 90 1.44 5.61 -2.54
N TYR A 91 2.60 5.11 -2.11
CA TYR A 91 3.90 5.67 -2.48
C TYR A 91 4.62 4.76 -3.47
N LYS A 92 5.53 5.36 -4.20
CA LYS A 92 6.51 4.67 -5.04
C LYS A 92 7.90 5.18 -4.68
N ALA A 93 8.86 4.25 -4.53
CA ALA A 93 10.25 4.58 -4.27
C ALA A 93 11.15 3.79 -5.20
N THR A 94 12.07 4.49 -5.87
CA THR A 94 13.06 3.87 -6.77
C THR A 94 14.50 4.04 -6.26
N GLU A 95 14.67 4.79 -5.18
CA GLU A 95 15.97 5.00 -4.53
C GLU A 95 15.94 4.31 -3.17
N PHE A 96 16.85 3.39 -2.96
CA PHE A 96 16.91 2.63 -1.71
C PHE A 96 18.32 2.09 -1.45
N THR A 97 18.58 1.76 -0.18
CA THR A 97 19.79 1.09 0.28
C THR A 97 19.41 -0.05 1.22
N GLY A 98 20.38 -0.91 1.52
CA GLY A 98 20.18 -2.03 2.43
C GLY A 98 19.90 -3.34 1.70
N GLN A 99 19.55 -4.36 2.49
CA GLN A 99 19.23 -5.70 1.99
C GLN A 99 17.88 -6.14 2.54
N LEU A 100 17.11 -6.88 1.73
CA LEU A 100 15.83 -7.41 2.16
C LEU A 100 15.97 -8.32 3.36
N ARG A 101 15.09 -8.09 4.32
CA ARG A 101 14.97 -8.85 5.55
C ARG A 101 13.49 -9.00 5.87
N SER A 102 13.02 -10.22 6.04
CA SER A 102 11.64 -10.48 6.46
C SER A 102 11.43 -10.10 7.92
N SER A 103 10.19 -9.83 8.28
CA SER A 103 9.77 -9.47 9.63
C SER A 103 8.62 -10.36 10.09
N ASP A 104 8.16 -10.13 11.33
CA ASP A 104 6.98 -10.83 11.87
C ASP A 104 5.69 -10.53 11.10
N GLU A 105 5.67 -9.42 10.38
CA GLU A 105 4.52 -9.02 9.54
C GLU A 105 4.37 -9.89 8.30
N GLY A 106 5.45 -10.48 7.81
CA GLY A 106 5.43 -11.35 6.66
C GLY A 106 6.78 -11.47 5.98
N GLU A 107 6.86 -12.47 5.11
CA GLU A 107 8.05 -12.70 4.30
C GLU A 107 8.08 -11.74 3.13
N VAL A 108 9.22 -11.11 2.88
CA VAL A 108 9.40 -10.16 1.78
C VAL A 108 10.35 -10.72 0.74
N SER A 109 10.10 -10.38 -0.53
CA SER A 109 10.91 -10.82 -1.64
C SER A 109 10.89 -9.83 -2.78
N TRP A 110 11.96 -9.83 -3.58
CA TRP A 110 11.99 -9.17 -4.87
C TRP A 110 11.29 -10.06 -5.89
N VAL A 111 10.30 -9.52 -6.59
CA VAL A 111 9.57 -10.25 -7.65
C VAL A 111 9.64 -9.47 -8.95
N GLU A 112 9.59 -10.21 -10.06
CA GLU A 112 9.56 -9.59 -11.38
C GLU A 112 8.26 -8.80 -11.54
N LYS A 113 8.36 -7.52 -11.83
CA LYS A 113 7.19 -6.64 -11.97
C LYS A 113 6.24 -7.11 -13.07
N ASP A 114 6.78 -7.64 -14.16
CA ASP A 114 5.97 -8.15 -15.28
C ASP A 114 5.34 -9.52 -15.03
N GLN A 115 5.61 -10.14 -13.87
CA GLN A 115 5.07 -11.44 -13.47
C GLN A 115 4.04 -11.35 -12.32
N LEU A 116 3.68 -10.14 -11.90
CA LEU A 116 2.77 -9.93 -10.76
C LEU A 116 1.44 -10.66 -10.93
N GLU A 117 0.87 -10.67 -12.13
CA GLU A 117 -0.41 -11.32 -12.44
C GLU A 117 -0.40 -12.84 -12.20
N LYS A 118 0.78 -13.46 -12.11
CA LYS A 118 0.93 -14.91 -11.85
C LYS A 118 0.96 -15.26 -10.38
N LEU A 119 0.99 -14.27 -9.49
CA LEU A 119 1.10 -14.47 -8.07
C LEU A 119 -0.27 -14.43 -7.40
N ASP A 120 -0.35 -15.03 -6.21
CA ASP A 120 -1.53 -14.95 -5.35
C ASP A 120 -1.55 -13.58 -4.66
N LEU A 121 -1.98 -12.57 -5.41
CA LEU A 121 -2.02 -11.19 -4.93
C LEU A 121 -3.18 -10.96 -3.97
N SER A 122 -2.99 -10.07 -3.02
CA SER A 122 -4.06 -9.62 -2.15
C SER A 122 -5.16 -8.93 -2.98
N TYR A 123 -6.34 -8.83 -2.38
CA TYR A 123 -7.52 -8.30 -3.07
C TYR A 123 -7.25 -6.96 -3.74
N ASP A 124 -7.62 -6.88 -5.01
CA ASP A 124 -7.67 -5.64 -5.81
C ASP A 124 -6.32 -4.94 -6.02
N MET A 125 -5.22 -5.66 -5.88
CA MET A 125 -3.88 -5.09 -5.98
C MET A 125 -3.53 -4.63 -7.41
N LEU A 126 -3.88 -5.40 -8.45
CA LEU A 126 -3.57 -5.00 -9.83
C LEU A 126 -4.31 -3.74 -10.28
N PRO A 127 -5.62 -3.60 -10.04
CA PRO A 127 -6.30 -2.34 -10.33
C PRO A 127 -5.73 -1.14 -9.57
N LEU A 128 -5.30 -1.33 -8.32
CA LEU A 128 -4.64 -0.28 -7.56
C LEU A 128 -3.31 0.12 -8.21
N LEU A 129 -2.52 -0.86 -8.64
CA LEU A 129 -1.26 -0.61 -9.32
C LEU A 129 -1.46 0.20 -10.60
N GLU A 130 -2.51 -0.09 -11.36
CA GLU A 130 -2.86 0.70 -12.56
C GLU A 130 -3.09 2.17 -12.21
N VAL A 131 -3.80 2.45 -11.11
CA VAL A 131 -4.00 3.83 -10.65
C VAL A 131 -2.68 4.47 -10.23
N MET A 132 -1.85 3.74 -9.49
CA MET A 132 -0.55 4.23 -9.02
C MET A 132 0.40 4.58 -10.17
N GLU A 133 0.29 3.89 -11.30
CA GLU A 133 1.20 4.07 -12.44
C GLU A 133 0.64 5.01 -13.52
N ASP A 134 -0.61 5.38 -13.44
CA ASP A 134 -1.23 6.30 -14.38
C ASP A 134 -1.06 7.75 -13.90
N PRO A 135 -0.30 8.58 -14.62
CA PRO A 135 -0.06 9.97 -14.20
C PRO A 135 -1.32 10.85 -14.24
N ASP A 136 -2.38 10.40 -14.93
CA ASP A 136 -3.64 11.14 -15.01
C ASP A 136 -4.62 10.76 -13.90
N LEU A 137 -4.28 9.76 -13.07
CA LEU A 137 -5.12 9.31 -11.96
C LEU A 137 -4.45 9.64 -10.62
N SER A 138 -5.26 9.87 -9.61
CA SER A 138 -4.80 10.22 -8.27
C SER A 138 -5.50 9.47 -7.14
N GLU A 139 -6.68 8.92 -7.40
CA GLU A 139 -7.47 8.32 -6.34
C GLU A 139 -8.18 7.05 -6.82
N TYR A 140 -8.18 6.03 -5.95
CA TYR A 140 -8.95 4.81 -6.11
C TYR A 140 -9.93 4.72 -4.93
N TYR A 141 -11.20 4.99 -5.19
CA TYR A 141 -12.23 5.14 -4.16
C TYR A 141 -13.26 4.02 -4.24
N TYR A 142 -13.62 3.46 -3.09
CA TYR A 142 -14.72 2.48 -2.99
C TYR A 142 -15.94 3.14 -2.36
N ARG A 143 -17.08 3.04 -3.03
CA ARG A 143 -18.36 3.46 -2.50
C ARG A 143 -19.20 2.24 -2.21
N LYS A 144 -19.70 2.14 -0.99
CA LYS A 144 -20.56 1.04 -0.59
C LYS A 144 -21.95 1.22 -1.18
N GLN A 145 -22.44 0.22 -1.89
CA GLN A 145 -23.81 0.18 -2.45
C GLN A 145 -24.74 -0.61 -1.51
N THR A 146 -24.30 -1.81 -1.11
CA THR A 146 -24.95 -2.68 -0.14
C THR A 146 -23.88 -3.29 0.75
N ASP A 147 -24.28 -4.11 1.75
CA ASP A 147 -23.31 -4.72 2.67
C ASP A 147 -22.23 -5.56 1.98
N ASP A 148 -22.58 -6.16 0.85
CA ASP A 148 -21.65 -7.03 0.12
C ASP A 148 -21.22 -6.47 -1.25
N ASP A 149 -21.65 -5.25 -1.59
CA ASP A 149 -21.40 -4.68 -2.90
C ASP A 149 -20.76 -3.30 -2.80
N TRP A 150 -19.60 -3.16 -3.45
CA TRP A 150 -18.80 -1.94 -3.48
C TRP A 150 -18.56 -1.53 -4.92
N GLU A 151 -18.93 -0.31 -5.24
CA GLU A 151 -18.62 0.30 -6.53
C GLU A 151 -17.25 0.97 -6.45
N LYS A 152 -16.42 0.79 -7.48
CA LYS A 152 -15.04 1.27 -7.52
C LYS A 152 -14.89 2.40 -8.51
N PHE A 153 -14.21 3.47 -8.12
CA PHE A 153 -13.99 4.67 -8.91
C PHE A 153 -12.52 4.97 -9.02
N ARG A 154 -12.10 5.40 -10.20
CA ARG A 154 -10.75 5.85 -10.48
C ARG A 154 -10.82 7.31 -10.93
N TYR A 155 -10.13 8.18 -10.23
CA TYR A 155 -10.13 9.62 -10.51
C TYR A 155 -8.73 10.13 -10.83
#